data_11c1661c7b343ef399945e5f823f09f4
#
_entry.id   11c1661c7b343ef399945e5f823f09f4
#
_cell.length_a   1.000
_cell.length_b   1.000
_cell.length_c   1.000
_cell.angle_alpha   90.00
_cell.angle_beta   90.00
_cell.angle_gamma   90.00
#
_symmetry.space_group_name_H-M   'P 1'
#
loop_
_entity.id
_entity.type
_entity.pdbx_description
1 polymer ?
#
loop_
_entity_poly.entity_id
_entity_poly.type
_entity_poly.pdbx_seq_one_letter_code
_entity_poly.pdbx_strand_id
1 'polypeptide(L)'
;MENVRNIVTEALGKIKERGGLKAVYFVACGGSQAAIYPGKYLLDVEAKNIPTKIYNSNEFVYATPASLDERCLVICCSLKATAETVEAVKKANEIGAVTIAMTGNPETGMAKVGQYVVTYSNGNDQIYSLGNQAQVLRICFEILHQVEDYPYYDEAMAAYAQIDEIIAGAKRDWLPRAQAFAKAYKDDTMFYILGAGPLWGTAYSMVNCHLIEMQQRNACLIHSGEYFHGPFETTGKGVAIVLLMSTGRTRFLDERVLRFLNKYADHATIIDAAELKLEERLGKHVAEFFNSVVMIPIERYYVSVMADERG
;
A
#
# COMPACT_ATOMS: atom_id res chain seq x y z
N MET A 1 -17.05 -6.18 -7.77
CA MET A 1 -17.27 -6.44 -6.33
C MET A 1 -17.59 -7.90 -6.08
N GLU A 2 -18.61 -8.44 -6.72
CA GLU A 2 -19.06 -9.82 -6.53
C GLU A 2 -17.96 -10.88 -6.77
N ASN A 3 -17.10 -10.68 -7.77
CA ASN A 3 -16.02 -11.62 -8.09
C ASN A 3 -14.99 -11.78 -6.92
N VAL A 4 -14.53 -10.70 -6.27
CA VAL A 4 -13.57 -10.78 -5.16
C VAL A 4 -14.20 -11.48 -3.95
N ARG A 5 -15.47 -11.17 -3.64
CA ARG A 5 -16.21 -11.83 -2.57
C ARG A 5 -16.28 -13.34 -2.78
N ASN A 6 -16.65 -13.77 -3.99
CA ASN A 6 -16.78 -15.20 -4.34
C ASN A 6 -15.41 -15.91 -4.22
N ILE A 7 -14.32 -15.29 -4.73
CA ILE A 7 -12.96 -15.79 -4.62
C ILE A 7 -12.56 -16.00 -3.15
N VAL A 8 -12.80 -14.99 -2.31
CA VAL A 8 -12.46 -15.08 -0.88
C VAL A 8 -13.31 -16.14 -0.18
N THR A 9 -14.60 -16.24 -0.50
CA THR A 9 -15.50 -17.24 0.06
C THR A 9 -15.04 -18.67 -0.27
N GLU A 10 -14.67 -18.92 -1.53
CA GLU A 10 -14.16 -20.23 -1.95
C GLU A 10 -12.80 -20.55 -1.29
N ALA A 11 -11.89 -19.59 -1.25
CA ALA A 11 -10.57 -19.73 -0.62
C ALA A 11 -10.70 -20.06 0.88
N LEU A 12 -11.54 -19.29 1.59
CA LEU A 12 -11.81 -19.52 3.02
C LEU A 12 -12.58 -20.83 3.25
N GLY A 13 -13.47 -21.23 2.34
CA GLY A 13 -14.15 -22.52 2.37
C GLY A 13 -13.17 -23.68 2.41
N LYS A 14 -12.20 -23.72 1.49
CA LYS A 14 -11.12 -24.72 1.50
C LYS A 14 -10.33 -24.74 2.79
N ILE A 15 -9.99 -23.57 3.33
CA ILE A 15 -9.24 -23.44 4.59
C ILE A 15 -10.09 -23.90 5.78
N LYS A 16 -11.39 -23.62 5.77
CA LYS A 16 -12.32 -24.04 6.83
C LYS A 16 -12.41 -25.56 6.94
N GLU A 17 -12.42 -26.28 5.82
CA GLU A 17 -12.39 -27.77 5.78
C GLU A 17 -11.12 -28.35 6.42
N ARG A 18 -10.05 -27.54 6.51
CA ARG A 18 -8.75 -27.91 7.09
C ARG A 18 -8.54 -27.42 8.53
N GLY A 19 -9.60 -26.93 9.18
CA GLY A 19 -9.57 -26.48 10.58
C GLY A 19 -9.53 -24.96 10.79
N GLY A 20 -9.75 -24.17 9.73
CA GLY A 20 -9.88 -22.70 9.80
C GLY A 20 -8.59 -21.94 9.51
N LEU A 21 -8.75 -20.63 9.24
CA LEU A 21 -7.66 -19.75 8.83
C LEU A 21 -6.66 -19.55 9.96
N LYS A 22 -5.41 -19.96 9.71
CA LYS A 22 -4.31 -19.83 10.66
C LYS A 22 -3.55 -18.50 10.56
N ALA A 23 -3.28 -18.04 9.33
CA ALA A 23 -2.56 -16.81 9.07
C ALA A 23 -2.72 -16.35 7.62
N VAL A 24 -2.50 -15.05 7.38
CA VAL A 24 -2.42 -14.46 6.03
C VAL A 24 -1.00 -14.00 5.76
N TYR A 25 -0.44 -14.45 4.64
CA TYR A 25 0.88 -14.06 4.15
C TYR A 25 0.74 -13.16 2.92
N PHE A 26 1.41 -12.03 2.94
CA PHE A 26 1.49 -11.08 1.83
C PHE A 26 2.86 -11.20 1.17
N VAL A 27 2.90 -11.45 -0.14
CA VAL A 27 4.16 -11.74 -0.84
C VAL A 27 4.23 -10.95 -2.15
N ALA A 28 5.22 -10.08 -2.27
CA ALA A 28 5.44 -9.27 -3.47
C ALA A 28 6.83 -8.61 -3.43
N CYS A 29 7.21 -7.91 -4.50
CA CYS A 29 8.42 -7.08 -4.57
C CYS A 29 8.09 -5.66 -5.05
N GLY A 30 8.91 -4.68 -4.66
CA GLY A 30 8.85 -3.31 -5.16
C GLY A 30 7.47 -2.66 -5.03
N GLY A 31 6.99 -2.03 -6.10
CA GLY A 31 5.68 -1.35 -6.12
C GLY A 31 4.51 -2.27 -5.78
N SER A 32 4.60 -3.56 -6.11
CA SER A 32 3.58 -4.53 -5.72
C SER A 32 3.59 -4.84 -4.22
N GLN A 33 4.76 -4.80 -3.55
CA GLN A 33 4.85 -4.92 -2.09
C GLN A 33 4.23 -3.70 -1.41
N ALA A 34 4.48 -2.50 -1.92
CA ALA A 34 3.79 -1.29 -1.47
C ALA A 34 2.27 -1.43 -1.62
N ALA A 35 1.82 -2.01 -2.73
CA ALA A 35 0.41 -2.15 -3.04
C ALA A 35 -0.36 -3.09 -2.11
N ILE A 36 0.27 -4.15 -1.61
CA ILE A 36 -0.38 -5.09 -0.68
C ILE A 36 -0.28 -4.66 0.79
N TYR A 37 0.55 -3.66 1.10
CA TYR A 37 0.73 -3.18 2.46
C TYR A 37 -0.57 -2.68 3.14
N PRO A 38 -1.50 -1.95 2.47
CA PRO A 38 -2.76 -1.54 3.09
C PRO A 38 -3.59 -2.70 3.61
N GLY A 39 -3.63 -3.82 2.88
CA GLY A 39 -4.35 -5.02 3.34
C GLY A 39 -3.71 -5.66 4.57
N LYS A 40 -2.36 -5.71 4.59
CA LYS A 40 -1.63 -6.15 5.79
C LYS A 40 -1.92 -5.23 6.97
N TYR A 41 -1.81 -3.91 6.79
CA TYR A 41 -2.08 -2.94 7.85
C TYR A 41 -3.51 -3.07 8.40
N LEU A 42 -4.50 -3.21 7.53
CA LEU A 42 -5.89 -3.44 7.94
C LEU A 42 -6.02 -4.69 8.83
N LEU A 43 -5.48 -5.82 8.40
CA LEU A 43 -5.57 -7.05 9.19
C LEU A 43 -4.76 -6.97 10.50
N ASP A 44 -3.58 -6.34 10.50
CA ASP A 44 -2.76 -6.17 11.71
C ASP A 44 -3.48 -5.40 12.82
N VAL A 45 -4.33 -4.42 12.45
CA VAL A 45 -4.93 -3.52 13.43
C VAL A 45 -6.40 -3.85 13.74
N GLU A 46 -7.09 -4.58 12.88
CA GLU A 46 -8.52 -4.91 13.06
C GLU A 46 -8.76 -6.40 13.36
N ALA A 47 -7.92 -7.31 12.84
CA ALA A 47 -8.11 -8.73 13.10
C ALA A 47 -7.68 -9.10 14.53
N LYS A 48 -8.50 -9.92 15.18
CA LYS A 48 -8.25 -10.39 16.57
C LYS A 48 -7.45 -11.70 16.59
N ASN A 49 -7.69 -12.56 15.59
CA ASN A 49 -7.18 -13.92 15.58
C ASN A 49 -6.50 -14.31 14.26
N ILE A 50 -6.20 -13.35 13.39
CA ILE A 50 -5.60 -13.60 12.08
C ILE A 50 -4.20 -12.96 12.03
N PRO A 51 -3.14 -13.66 12.45
CA PRO A 51 -1.76 -13.18 12.30
C PRO A 51 -1.41 -12.93 10.84
N THR A 52 -0.69 -11.85 10.58
CA THR A 52 -0.23 -11.53 9.24
C THR A 52 1.30 -11.47 9.15
N LYS A 53 1.83 -11.68 7.95
CA LYS A 53 3.25 -11.50 7.64
C LYS A 53 3.40 -10.95 6.22
N ILE A 54 4.46 -10.19 5.98
CA ILE A 54 4.81 -9.70 4.65
C ILE A 54 6.25 -10.08 4.31
N TYR A 55 6.46 -10.55 3.09
CA TYR A 55 7.75 -10.98 2.56
C TYR A 55 7.99 -10.41 1.17
N ASN A 56 9.25 -10.15 0.82
CA ASN A 56 9.56 -10.09 -0.59
C ASN A 56 9.54 -11.50 -1.20
N SER A 57 9.30 -11.57 -2.51
CA SER A 57 9.05 -12.86 -3.17
C SER A 57 10.23 -13.82 -3.08
N ASN A 58 11.47 -13.33 -3.25
CA ASN A 58 12.66 -14.17 -3.17
C ASN A 58 12.91 -14.69 -1.76
N GLU A 59 12.80 -13.80 -0.75
CA GLU A 59 12.98 -14.20 0.64
C GLU A 59 11.94 -15.28 1.03
N PHE A 60 10.70 -15.12 0.59
CA PHE A 60 9.65 -16.13 0.81
C PHE A 60 10.00 -17.49 0.20
N VAL A 61 10.59 -17.51 -1.00
CA VAL A 61 10.99 -18.75 -1.67
C VAL A 61 12.17 -19.43 -0.98
N TYR A 62 13.24 -18.68 -0.69
CA TYR A 62 14.50 -19.24 -0.18
C TYR A 62 14.52 -19.42 1.34
N ALA A 63 13.77 -18.62 2.08
CA ALA A 63 13.61 -18.71 3.52
C ALA A 63 12.13 -18.90 3.89
N THR A 64 11.51 -19.89 3.29
CA THR A 64 10.08 -20.16 3.48
C THR A 64 9.74 -20.31 4.96
N PRO A 65 8.72 -19.60 5.48
CA PRO A 65 8.39 -19.65 6.90
C PRO A 65 7.95 -21.07 7.32
N ALA A 66 8.57 -21.60 8.36
CA ALA A 66 8.22 -22.94 8.90
C ALA A 66 6.76 -23.01 9.43
N SER A 67 6.13 -21.86 9.69
CA SER A 67 4.73 -21.76 10.12
C SER A 67 3.72 -21.79 8.97
N LEU A 68 4.18 -21.80 7.71
CA LEU A 68 3.30 -21.88 6.53
C LEU A 68 2.81 -23.33 6.36
N ASP A 69 1.50 -23.50 6.27
CA ASP A 69 0.84 -24.79 6.04
C ASP A 69 -0.46 -24.63 5.23
N GLU A 70 -1.21 -25.73 5.08
CA GLU A 70 -2.45 -25.79 4.28
C GLU A 70 -3.62 -24.94 4.84
N ARG A 71 -3.49 -24.40 6.06
CA ARG A 71 -4.47 -23.51 6.68
C ARG A 71 -4.10 -22.03 6.51
N CYS A 72 -3.03 -21.73 5.78
CA CYS A 72 -2.61 -20.36 5.50
C CYS A 72 -3.16 -19.88 4.16
N LEU A 73 -3.49 -18.59 4.11
CA LEU A 73 -3.79 -17.88 2.87
C LEU A 73 -2.56 -17.07 2.46
N VAL A 74 -2.11 -17.21 1.21
CA VAL A 74 -0.99 -16.46 0.64
C VAL A 74 -1.50 -15.54 -0.47
N ILE A 75 -1.41 -14.25 -0.27
CA ILE A 75 -1.78 -13.23 -1.25
C ILE A 75 -0.49 -12.75 -1.93
N CYS A 76 -0.32 -13.14 -3.19
CA CYS A 76 0.82 -12.73 -4.02
C CYS A 76 0.41 -11.63 -4.99
N CYS A 77 1.25 -10.59 -5.18
CA CYS A 77 0.95 -9.49 -6.08
C CYS A 77 2.10 -9.21 -7.03
N SER A 78 1.81 -9.16 -8.34
CA SER A 78 2.73 -8.66 -9.36
C SER A 78 1.97 -8.29 -10.63
N LEU A 79 2.12 -7.02 -11.10
CA LEU A 79 1.42 -6.52 -12.29
C LEU A 79 1.69 -7.37 -13.53
N LYS A 80 2.96 -7.69 -13.76
CA LYS A 80 3.46 -8.43 -14.94
C LYS A 80 3.91 -9.85 -14.62
N ALA A 81 3.65 -10.34 -13.41
CA ALA A 81 4.07 -11.65 -12.93
C ALA A 81 5.59 -11.89 -13.08
N THR A 82 6.38 -11.12 -12.35
CA THR A 82 7.83 -11.32 -12.31
C THR A 82 8.17 -12.73 -11.84
N ALA A 83 9.28 -13.28 -12.33
CA ALA A 83 9.64 -14.69 -12.13
C ALA A 83 9.65 -15.10 -10.65
N GLU A 84 10.25 -14.27 -9.78
CA GLU A 84 10.34 -14.51 -8.35
C GLU A 84 8.97 -14.57 -7.67
N THR A 85 7.97 -13.78 -8.15
CA THR A 85 6.63 -13.82 -7.59
C THR A 85 5.84 -15.03 -8.09
N VAL A 86 6.07 -15.45 -9.33
CA VAL A 86 5.53 -16.74 -9.84
C VAL A 86 6.05 -17.91 -9.01
N GLU A 87 7.37 -17.95 -8.72
CA GLU A 87 7.96 -19.00 -7.90
C GLU A 87 7.43 -18.98 -6.46
N ALA A 88 7.15 -17.78 -5.90
CA ALA A 88 6.52 -17.69 -4.57
C ALA A 88 5.12 -18.31 -4.54
N VAL A 89 4.30 -18.09 -5.60
CA VAL A 89 2.98 -18.76 -5.70
C VAL A 89 3.14 -20.28 -5.79
N LYS A 90 4.06 -20.78 -6.64
CA LYS A 90 4.32 -22.21 -6.75
C LYS A 90 4.76 -22.79 -5.41
N LYS A 91 5.69 -22.13 -4.72
CA LYS A 91 6.18 -22.56 -3.41
C LYS A 91 5.08 -22.66 -2.36
N ALA A 92 4.18 -21.68 -2.31
CA ALA A 92 3.02 -21.73 -1.43
C ALA A 92 2.08 -22.91 -1.76
N ASN A 93 1.84 -23.16 -3.06
CA ASN A 93 1.03 -24.28 -3.52
C ASN A 93 1.66 -25.64 -3.17
N GLU A 94 2.98 -25.81 -3.32
CA GLU A 94 3.71 -27.04 -2.96
C GLU A 94 3.54 -27.41 -1.49
N ILE A 95 3.45 -26.41 -0.60
CA ILE A 95 3.24 -26.61 0.84
C ILE A 95 1.76 -26.90 1.15
N GLY A 96 0.88 -26.68 0.20
CA GLY A 96 -0.56 -26.87 0.35
C GLY A 96 -1.33 -25.62 0.77
N ALA A 97 -0.67 -24.47 0.95
CA ALA A 97 -1.34 -23.21 1.28
C ALA A 97 -2.33 -22.78 0.18
N VAL A 98 -3.36 -22.05 0.55
CA VAL A 98 -4.30 -21.48 -0.43
C VAL A 98 -3.73 -20.18 -0.97
N THR A 99 -3.73 -20.00 -2.31
CA THR A 99 -3.13 -18.83 -2.95
C THR A 99 -4.13 -17.97 -3.68
N ILE A 100 -4.05 -16.65 -3.47
CA ILE A 100 -4.71 -15.62 -4.30
C ILE A 100 -3.61 -14.86 -5.06
N ALA A 101 -3.60 -14.99 -6.38
CA ALA A 101 -2.70 -14.27 -7.28
C ALA A 101 -3.34 -12.96 -7.75
N MET A 102 -2.81 -11.83 -7.30
CA MET A 102 -3.22 -10.51 -7.77
C MET A 102 -2.33 -10.06 -8.93
N THR A 103 -2.90 -9.82 -10.11
CA THR A 103 -2.12 -9.51 -11.32
C THR A 103 -2.87 -8.58 -12.29
N GLY A 104 -2.15 -8.00 -13.27
CA GLY A 104 -2.72 -7.05 -14.22
C GLY A 104 -3.64 -7.67 -15.28
N ASN A 105 -3.47 -8.95 -15.59
CA ASN A 105 -4.37 -9.67 -16.50
C ASN A 105 -4.33 -11.19 -16.26
N PRO A 106 -5.36 -11.94 -16.70
CA PRO A 106 -5.49 -13.38 -16.48
C PRO A 106 -4.50 -14.26 -17.25
N GLU A 107 -3.78 -13.71 -18.24
CA GLU A 107 -2.84 -14.47 -19.09
C GLU A 107 -1.42 -14.52 -18.50
N THR A 108 -1.18 -13.87 -17.39
CA THR A 108 0.15 -13.84 -16.76
C THR A 108 0.55 -15.20 -16.22
N GLY A 109 1.88 -15.44 -16.11
CA GLY A 109 2.41 -16.67 -15.51
C GLY A 109 1.90 -16.90 -14.08
N MET A 110 1.69 -15.85 -13.31
CA MET A 110 1.19 -15.92 -11.95
C MET A 110 -0.30 -16.33 -11.91
N ALA A 111 -1.11 -15.83 -12.84
CA ALA A 111 -2.51 -16.25 -12.96
C ALA A 111 -2.67 -17.72 -13.31
N LYS A 112 -1.72 -18.28 -14.10
CA LYS A 112 -1.74 -19.71 -14.50
C LYS A 112 -1.41 -20.66 -13.36
N VAL A 113 -0.68 -20.22 -12.34
CA VAL A 113 -0.26 -21.06 -11.21
C VAL A 113 -1.02 -20.75 -9.91
N GLY A 114 -1.64 -19.60 -9.78
CA GLY A 114 -2.47 -19.23 -8.62
C GLY A 114 -3.75 -20.08 -8.56
N GLN A 115 -4.15 -20.48 -7.36
CA GLN A 115 -5.42 -21.22 -7.18
C GLN A 115 -6.62 -20.31 -7.43
N TYR A 116 -6.49 -19.04 -7.03
CA TYR A 116 -7.47 -17.97 -7.28
C TYR A 116 -6.76 -16.77 -7.89
N VAL A 117 -7.48 -16.03 -8.75
CA VAL A 117 -6.91 -14.88 -9.46
C VAL A 117 -7.80 -13.64 -9.27
N VAL A 118 -7.18 -12.56 -8.83
CA VAL A 118 -7.80 -11.23 -8.78
C VAL A 118 -7.04 -10.31 -9.73
N THR A 119 -7.71 -9.84 -10.76
CA THR A 119 -7.14 -8.84 -11.67
C THR A 119 -7.40 -7.43 -11.16
N TYR A 120 -6.48 -6.50 -11.48
CA TYR A 120 -6.58 -5.11 -11.08
C TYR A 120 -6.13 -4.15 -12.18
N SER A 121 -6.66 -2.92 -12.15
CA SER A 121 -6.22 -1.84 -13.03
C SER A 121 -4.81 -1.38 -12.65
N ASN A 122 -3.99 -1.05 -13.68
CA ASN A 122 -2.68 -0.43 -13.49
C ASN A 122 -2.76 1.10 -13.26
N GLY A 123 -3.96 1.66 -13.21
CA GLY A 123 -4.22 3.09 -13.01
C GLY A 123 -4.09 3.97 -14.26
N ASN A 124 -3.76 3.41 -15.43
CA ASN A 124 -3.71 4.20 -16.66
C ASN A 124 -5.09 4.69 -17.12
N ASP A 125 -6.13 3.98 -16.75
CA ASP A 125 -7.54 4.31 -16.96
C ASP A 125 -8.09 5.31 -15.93
N GLN A 126 -7.29 5.72 -14.94
CA GLN A 126 -7.66 6.56 -13.79
C GLN A 126 -8.74 5.92 -12.88
N ILE A 127 -8.94 4.61 -12.94
CA ILE A 127 -9.88 3.86 -12.10
C ILE A 127 -9.13 3.23 -10.91
N TYR A 128 -8.83 4.02 -9.90
CA TYR A 128 -8.07 3.60 -8.74
C TYR A 128 -8.86 2.72 -7.78
N SER A 129 -10.20 2.83 -7.78
CA SER A 129 -11.10 1.93 -7.04
C SER A 129 -11.01 0.47 -7.49
N LEU A 130 -10.42 0.20 -8.65
CA LEU A 130 -10.08 -1.12 -9.18
C LEU A 130 -8.55 -1.39 -9.20
N GLY A 131 -7.75 -0.50 -8.63
CA GLY A 131 -6.30 -0.65 -8.50
C GLY A 131 -5.91 -1.72 -7.47
N ASN A 132 -4.62 -2.06 -7.46
CA ASN A 132 -4.08 -3.12 -6.61
C ASN A 132 -4.28 -2.85 -5.10
N GLN A 133 -4.08 -1.61 -4.62
CA GLN A 133 -4.33 -1.26 -3.22
C GLN A 133 -5.81 -1.42 -2.84
N ALA A 134 -6.71 -0.99 -3.72
CA ALA A 134 -8.15 -1.12 -3.51
C ALA A 134 -8.58 -2.60 -3.50
N GLN A 135 -8.02 -3.42 -4.40
CA GLN A 135 -8.35 -4.84 -4.48
C GLN A 135 -7.83 -5.63 -3.27
N VAL A 136 -6.60 -5.36 -2.79
CA VAL A 136 -6.10 -6.04 -1.58
C VAL A 136 -6.91 -5.67 -0.35
N LEU A 137 -7.31 -4.39 -0.21
CA LEU A 137 -8.20 -3.98 0.88
C LEU A 137 -9.54 -4.71 0.79
N ARG A 138 -10.10 -4.85 -0.41
CA ARG A 138 -11.36 -5.59 -0.61
C ARG A 138 -11.23 -7.04 -0.18
N ILE A 139 -10.15 -7.72 -0.57
CA ILE A 139 -9.85 -9.09 -0.11
C ILE A 139 -9.80 -9.14 1.42
N CYS A 140 -9.09 -8.20 2.06
CA CYS A 140 -8.91 -8.19 3.51
C CYS A 140 -10.20 -7.83 4.27
N PHE A 141 -11.03 -6.91 3.77
CA PHE A 141 -12.35 -6.65 4.34
C PHE A 141 -13.28 -7.87 4.22
N GLU A 142 -13.24 -8.60 3.10
CA GLU A 142 -13.98 -9.85 2.94
C GLU A 142 -13.49 -10.92 3.94
N ILE A 143 -12.18 -11.04 4.15
CA ILE A 143 -11.62 -11.95 5.16
C ILE A 143 -12.13 -11.59 6.56
N LEU A 144 -12.03 -10.32 6.96
CA LEU A 144 -12.50 -9.85 8.27
C LEU A 144 -14.00 -10.09 8.44
N HIS A 145 -14.79 -9.79 7.42
CA HIS A 145 -16.23 -9.98 7.45
C HIS A 145 -16.62 -11.46 7.60
N GLN A 146 -16.00 -12.36 6.82
CA GLN A 146 -16.38 -13.77 6.80
C GLN A 146 -15.79 -14.59 7.96
N VAL A 147 -14.67 -14.13 8.56
CA VAL A 147 -13.98 -14.86 9.64
C VAL A 147 -14.30 -14.28 11.02
N GLU A 148 -14.47 -12.98 11.13
CA GLU A 148 -14.59 -12.27 12.42
C GLU A 148 -15.81 -11.33 12.50
N ASP A 149 -16.76 -11.41 11.55
CA ASP A 149 -17.99 -10.59 11.53
C ASP A 149 -17.72 -9.09 11.65
N TYR A 150 -16.78 -8.56 10.83
CA TYR A 150 -16.31 -7.17 10.91
C TYR A 150 -17.48 -6.17 10.83
N PRO A 151 -17.71 -5.34 11.85
CA PRO A 151 -18.95 -4.55 11.99
C PRO A 151 -19.05 -3.40 10.99
N TYR A 152 -17.92 -2.96 10.41
CA TYR A 152 -17.88 -1.81 9.48
C TYR A 152 -17.73 -2.24 8.02
N TYR A 153 -18.07 -3.49 7.70
CA TYR A 153 -17.92 -4.03 6.36
C TYR A 153 -18.73 -3.26 5.31
N ASP A 154 -20.00 -2.94 5.58
CA ASP A 154 -20.85 -2.20 4.65
C ASP A 154 -20.34 -0.78 4.42
N GLU A 155 -19.84 -0.12 5.48
CA GLU A 155 -19.19 1.20 5.38
C GLU A 155 -17.95 1.12 4.49
N ALA A 156 -17.12 0.09 4.66
CA ALA A 156 -15.95 -0.14 3.81
C ALA A 156 -16.33 -0.36 2.34
N MET A 157 -17.36 -1.14 2.07
CA MET A 157 -17.81 -1.40 0.69
C MET A 157 -18.40 -0.14 0.03
N ALA A 158 -19.10 0.71 0.79
CA ALA A 158 -19.61 1.99 0.29
C ALA A 158 -18.49 2.99 -0.06
N ALA A 159 -17.38 2.97 0.66
CA ALA A 159 -16.25 3.88 0.46
C ALA A 159 -15.66 3.81 -0.96
N TYR A 160 -15.68 2.65 -1.61
CA TYR A 160 -15.11 2.47 -2.96
C TYR A 160 -15.72 3.38 -4.02
N ALA A 161 -16.98 3.78 -3.87
CA ALA A 161 -17.68 4.64 -4.82
C ALA A 161 -17.11 6.08 -4.88
N GLN A 162 -16.36 6.50 -3.86
CA GLN A 162 -15.86 7.87 -3.75
C GLN A 162 -14.38 8.01 -4.14
N ILE A 163 -13.64 6.91 -4.23
CA ILE A 163 -12.16 6.91 -4.37
C ILE A 163 -11.72 7.71 -5.59
N ASP A 164 -12.25 7.40 -6.76
CA ASP A 164 -11.79 7.98 -8.03
C ASP A 164 -12.06 9.49 -8.09
N GLU A 165 -13.21 9.94 -7.56
CA GLU A 165 -13.56 11.35 -7.47
C GLU A 165 -12.65 12.12 -6.49
N ILE A 166 -12.32 11.51 -5.34
CA ILE A 166 -11.39 12.11 -4.37
C ILE A 166 -10.03 12.35 -5.02
N ILE A 167 -9.51 11.36 -5.72
CA ILE A 167 -8.19 11.43 -6.36
C ILE A 167 -8.19 12.45 -7.50
N ALA A 168 -9.22 12.45 -8.35
CA ALA A 168 -9.35 13.40 -9.44
C ALA A 168 -9.45 14.84 -8.92
N GLY A 169 -10.24 15.07 -7.87
CA GLY A 169 -10.34 16.36 -7.19
C GLY A 169 -9.01 16.81 -6.62
N ALA A 170 -8.33 15.95 -5.87
CA ALA A 170 -7.03 16.26 -5.27
C ALA A 170 -5.98 16.62 -6.32
N LYS A 171 -5.86 15.86 -7.41
CA LYS A 171 -4.91 16.16 -8.51
C LYS A 171 -5.18 17.52 -9.14
N ARG A 172 -6.46 17.89 -9.35
CA ARG A 172 -6.83 19.18 -9.89
C ARG A 172 -6.50 20.33 -8.92
N ASP A 173 -6.93 20.18 -7.68
CA ASP A 173 -6.86 21.25 -6.68
C ASP A 173 -5.44 21.45 -6.14
N TRP A 174 -4.61 20.40 -6.15
CA TRP A 174 -3.22 20.43 -5.68
C TRP A 174 -2.19 20.62 -6.81
N LEU A 175 -2.59 20.81 -8.05
CA LEU A 175 -1.67 21.11 -9.16
C LEU A 175 -0.70 22.26 -8.87
N PRO A 176 -1.12 23.42 -8.32
CA PRO A 176 -0.19 24.49 -7.99
C PRO A 176 0.88 24.08 -6.95
N ARG A 177 0.50 23.22 -6.00
CA ARG A 177 1.43 22.67 -4.99
C ARG A 177 2.40 21.67 -5.61
N ALA A 178 1.94 20.81 -6.51
CA ALA A 178 2.79 19.88 -7.25
C ALA A 178 3.79 20.62 -8.15
N GLN A 179 3.38 21.73 -8.79
CA GLN A 179 4.27 22.60 -9.57
C GLN A 179 5.31 23.31 -8.68
N ALA A 180 4.90 23.80 -7.50
CA ALA A 180 5.82 24.40 -6.53
C ALA A 180 6.85 23.36 -6.02
N PHE A 181 6.38 22.16 -5.72
CA PHE A 181 7.25 21.02 -5.37
C PHE A 181 8.25 20.74 -6.49
N ALA A 182 7.79 20.56 -7.72
CA ALA A 182 8.64 20.29 -8.87
C ALA A 182 9.77 21.31 -9.02
N LYS A 183 9.44 22.60 -8.96
CA LYS A 183 10.43 23.69 -9.05
C LYS A 183 11.43 23.68 -7.89
N ALA A 184 10.96 23.39 -6.68
CA ALA A 184 11.80 23.42 -5.49
C ALA A 184 12.76 22.22 -5.42
N TYR A 185 12.34 21.05 -5.94
CA TYR A 185 13.04 19.77 -5.71
C TYR A 185 13.67 19.14 -6.95
N LYS A 186 13.48 19.69 -8.15
CA LYS A 186 13.97 19.09 -9.42
C LYS A 186 15.49 18.84 -9.46
N ASP A 187 16.27 19.66 -8.78
CA ASP A 187 17.72 19.59 -8.77
C ASP A 187 18.28 18.79 -7.58
N ASP A 188 17.44 18.44 -6.60
CA ASP A 188 17.86 17.63 -5.46
C ASP A 188 18.26 16.22 -5.89
N THR A 189 19.32 15.72 -5.29
CA THR A 189 19.88 14.39 -5.60
C THR A 189 19.63 13.36 -4.50
N MET A 190 19.20 13.80 -3.31
CA MET A 190 18.92 12.96 -2.16
C MET A 190 17.65 13.43 -1.45
N PHE A 191 16.74 12.51 -1.20
CA PHE A 191 15.45 12.76 -0.55
C PHE A 191 15.29 11.94 0.72
N TYR A 192 14.68 12.52 1.74
CA TYR A 192 14.14 11.80 2.90
C TYR A 192 12.63 11.75 2.78
N ILE A 193 12.08 10.55 2.70
CA ILE A 193 10.63 10.33 2.60
C ILE A 193 10.16 9.69 3.89
N LEU A 194 9.27 10.39 4.58
CA LEU A 194 8.74 9.97 5.87
C LEU A 194 7.27 9.60 5.78
N GLY A 195 6.89 8.57 6.50
CA GLY A 195 5.50 8.14 6.65
C GLY A 195 5.37 7.05 7.70
N ALA A 196 4.16 6.83 8.17
CA ALA A 196 3.86 5.80 9.16
C ALA A 196 2.47 5.17 8.93
N GLY A 197 2.19 4.07 9.61
CA GLY A 197 0.90 3.41 9.60
C GLY A 197 0.38 3.14 8.19
N PRO A 198 -0.84 3.59 7.84
CA PRO A 198 -1.42 3.29 6.53
C PRO A 198 -0.63 3.87 5.36
N LEU A 199 0.23 4.90 5.58
CA LEU A 199 1.05 5.51 4.53
C LEU A 199 2.49 4.97 4.46
N TRP A 200 2.86 3.99 5.28
CA TRP A 200 4.20 3.38 5.18
C TRP A 200 4.46 2.76 3.80
N GLY A 201 3.48 2.00 3.27
CA GLY A 201 3.57 1.46 1.90
C GLY A 201 3.63 2.54 0.82
N THR A 202 2.94 3.66 1.02
CA THR A 202 2.99 4.82 0.11
C THR A 202 4.38 5.46 0.11
N ALA A 203 4.97 5.68 1.28
CA ALA A 203 6.34 6.20 1.40
C ALA A 203 7.36 5.26 0.75
N TYR A 204 7.21 3.95 0.95
CA TYR A 204 8.03 2.94 0.28
C TYR A 204 7.92 3.02 -1.26
N SER A 205 6.69 3.17 -1.79
CA SER A 205 6.47 3.34 -3.23
C SER A 205 7.14 4.60 -3.77
N MET A 206 6.98 5.72 -3.08
CA MET A 206 7.59 7.00 -3.47
C MET A 206 9.13 6.89 -3.54
N VAL A 207 9.75 6.21 -2.57
CA VAL A 207 11.21 6.00 -2.57
C VAL A 207 11.63 5.09 -3.71
N ASN A 208 11.15 3.84 -3.73
CA ASN A 208 11.71 2.83 -4.63
C ASN A 208 11.25 3.01 -6.07
N CYS A 209 9.96 3.30 -6.30
CA CYS A 209 9.40 3.33 -7.64
C CYS A 209 9.46 4.72 -8.26
N HIS A 210 9.08 5.76 -7.50
CA HIS A 210 8.90 7.07 -8.09
C HIS A 210 10.19 7.91 -8.07
N LEU A 211 10.97 7.88 -7.01
CA LEU A 211 12.23 8.64 -6.94
C LEU A 211 13.43 7.85 -7.49
N ILE A 212 13.67 6.63 -7.00
CA ILE A 212 14.87 5.88 -7.42
C ILE A 212 14.72 5.37 -8.85
N GLU A 213 13.65 4.62 -9.15
CA GLU A 213 13.47 3.99 -10.46
C GLU A 213 13.12 5.02 -11.55
N MET A 214 12.08 5.83 -11.35
CA MET A 214 11.58 6.73 -12.40
C MET A 214 12.40 8.01 -12.50
N GLN A 215 12.80 8.63 -11.39
CA GLN A 215 13.52 9.90 -11.38
C GLN A 215 15.04 9.77 -11.29
N GLN A 216 15.55 8.57 -11.01
CA GLN A 216 17.00 8.30 -10.81
C GLN A 216 17.59 9.22 -9.74
N ARG A 217 16.86 9.43 -8.66
CA ARG A 217 17.27 10.20 -7.47
C ARG A 217 17.45 9.26 -6.29
N ASN A 218 18.47 9.50 -5.49
CA ASN A 218 18.63 8.77 -4.25
C ASN A 218 17.53 9.16 -3.26
N ALA A 219 17.01 8.20 -2.55
CA ALA A 219 16.01 8.47 -1.54
C ALA A 219 16.15 7.51 -0.36
N CYS A 220 15.85 7.99 0.83
CA CYS A 220 15.85 7.23 2.07
C CYS A 220 14.44 7.14 2.62
N LEU A 221 13.97 5.91 2.88
CA LEU A 221 12.69 5.66 3.53
C LEU A 221 12.87 5.72 5.04
N ILE A 222 12.11 6.58 5.72
CA ILE A 222 12.18 6.77 7.17
C ILE A 222 10.78 6.61 7.77
N HIS A 223 10.63 5.68 8.71
CA HIS A 223 9.39 5.57 9.47
C HIS A 223 9.26 6.73 10.44
N SER A 224 8.11 7.44 10.45
CA SER A 224 7.90 8.61 11.33
C SER A 224 8.15 8.28 12.81
N GLY A 225 7.85 7.05 13.24
CA GLY A 225 8.12 6.57 14.61
C GLY A 225 9.61 6.37 14.91
N GLU A 226 10.43 6.10 13.89
CA GLU A 226 11.89 5.89 14.03
C GLU A 226 12.70 7.16 13.76
N TYR A 227 12.07 8.23 13.29
CA TYR A 227 12.76 9.46 12.90
C TYR A 227 13.67 10.01 14.00
N PHE A 228 13.22 9.97 15.25
CA PHE A 228 13.97 10.47 16.43
C PHE A 228 14.99 9.49 16.99
N HIS A 229 15.24 8.37 16.32
CA HIS A 229 16.21 7.35 16.72
C HIS A 229 17.44 7.33 15.77
N GLY A 230 17.84 8.50 15.29
CA GLY A 230 19.01 8.72 14.44
C GLY A 230 18.77 9.67 13.27
N PRO A 231 17.79 9.42 12.38
CA PRO A 231 17.59 10.22 11.16
C PRO A 231 17.44 11.73 11.38
N PHE A 232 16.83 12.16 12.50
CA PHE A 232 16.65 13.58 12.80
C PHE A 232 17.94 14.37 12.91
N GLU A 233 19.07 13.73 13.29
CA GLU A 233 20.38 14.37 13.39
C GLU A 233 20.92 14.87 12.04
N THR A 234 20.43 14.28 10.93
CA THR A 234 20.82 14.69 9.58
C THR A 234 19.87 15.74 9.00
N THR A 235 18.83 16.13 9.73
CA THR A 235 17.91 17.18 9.32
C THR A 235 18.61 18.54 9.43
N GLY A 236 18.65 19.26 8.33
CA GLY A 236 19.34 20.54 8.27
C GLY A 236 18.86 21.37 7.07
N LYS A 237 19.53 22.49 6.86
CA LYS A 237 19.25 23.37 5.74
C LYS A 237 19.54 22.68 4.42
N GLY A 238 18.61 22.79 3.48
CA GLY A 238 18.75 22.27 2.14
C GLY A 238 18.62 20.72 2.02
N VAL A 239 18.21 20.02 3.08
CA VAL A 239 17.88 18.59 2.98
C VAL A 239 16.46 18.43 2.46
N ALA A 240 16.31 17.78 1.31
CA ALA A 240 15.02 17.54 0.68
C ALA A 240 14.21 16.51 1.48
N ILE A 241 13.12 16.96 2.11
CA ILE A 241 12.28 16.12 2.96
C ILE A 241 10.84 16.14 2.45
N VAL A 242 10.22 14.97 2.36
CA VAL A 242 8.77 14.83 2.14
C VAL A 242 8.17 14.05 3.29
N LEU A 243 7.23 14.65 4.00
CA LEU A 243 6.45 13.99 5.03
C LEU A 243 5.05 13.67 4.50
N LEU A 244 4.72 12.39 4.41
CA LEU A 244 3.39 11.90 4.12
C LEU A 244 2.65 11.72 5.44
N MET A 245 1.63 12.56 5.69
CA MET A 245 0.85 12.50 6.92
C MET A 245 -0.44 11.72 6.71
N SER A 246 -0.61 10.67 7.50
CA SER A 246 -1.82 9.85 7.50
C SER A 246 -2.95 10.47 8.33
N THR A 247 -4.17 9.94 8.12
CA THR A 247 -5.25 10.07 9.08
C THR A 247 -5.29 8.83 10.00
N GLY A 248 -6.07 8.89 11.05
CA GLY A 248 -6.28 7.74 11.93
C GLY A 248 -5.25 7.62 13.04
N ARG A 249 -5.10 6.41 13.54
CA ARG A 249 -4.45 6.11 14.83
C ARG A 249 -2.94 6.36 14.89
N THR A 250 -2.24 6.38 13.76
CA THR A 250 -0.78 6.64 13.73
C THR A 250 -0.41 8.09 13.43
N ARG A 251 -1.39 8.96 13.18
CA ARG A 251 -1.17 10.38 12.85
C ARG A 251 -0.28 11.12 13.85
N PHE A 252 -0.38 10.78 15.13
CA PHE A 252 0.45 11.39 16.18
C PHE A 252 1.96 11.28 15.89
N LEU A 253 2.41 10.19 15.25
CA LEU A 253 3.82 10.00 14.86
C LEU A 253 4.24 11.04 13.82
N ASP A 254 3.40 11.24 12.80
CA ASP A 254 3.64 12.21 11.74
C ASP A 254 3.61 13.65 12.27
N GLU A 255 2.67 13.98 13.16
CA GLU A 255 2.58 15.31 13.80
C GLU A 255 3.80 15.63 14.68
N ARG A 256 4.39 14.61 15.32
CA ARG A 256 5.63 14.79 16.07
C ARG A 256 6.77 15.19 15.15
N VAL A 257 6.89 14.54 13.98
CA VAL A 257 7.85 14.89 12.94
C VAL A 257 7.58 16.29 12.40
N LEU A 258 6.33 16.60 12.04
CA LEU A 258 5.94 17.92 11.54
C LEU A 258 6.38 19.07 12.47
N ARG A 259 6.14 18.93 13.79
CA ARG A 259 6.58 19.92 14.77
C ARG A 259 8.10 20.14 14.76
N PHE A 260 8.87 19.12 14.53
CA PHE A 260 10.32 19.20 14.42
C PHE A 260 10.75 19.86 13.10
N LEU A 261 10.19 19.42 11.98
CA LEU A 261 10.51 19.99 10.66
C LEU A 261 10.19 21.47 10.58
N ASN A 262 9.05 21.92 11.13
CA ASN A 262 8.69 23.34 11.19
C ASN A 262 9.71 24.21 11.94
N LYS A 263 10.52 23.62 12.79
CA LYS A 263 11.53 24.35 13.58
C LYS A 263 12.94 24.28 12.96
N TYR A 264 13.27 23.18 12.31
CA TYR A 264 14.66 22.88 11.95
C TYR A 264 14.89 22.61 10.47
N ALA A 265 13.86 22.38 9.66
CA ALA A 265 13.98 22.18 8.22
C ALA A 265 13.49 23.42 7.45
N ASP A 266 14.21 23.81 6.40
CA ASP A 266 13.81 24.87 5.47
C ASP A 266 13.43 24.33 4.08
N HIS A 267 13.62 23.03 3.85
CA HIS A 267 13.36 22.37 2.56
C HIS A 267 12.51 21.10 2.77
N ALA A 268 11.31 21.29 3.32
CA ALA A 268 10.39 20.20 3.60
C ALA A 268 9.02 20.43 2.94
N THR A 269 8.47 19.40 2.30
CA THR A 269 7.10 19.37 1.79
C THR A 269 6.26 18.42 2.61
N ILE A 270 5.06 18.87 2.98
CA ILE A 270 4.08 18.09 3.72
C ILE A 270 2.92 17.75 2.80
N ILE A 271 2.60 16.47 2.69
CA ILE A 271 1.44 15.97 1.93
C ILE A 271 0.51 15.31 2.94
N ASP A 272 -0.55 16.01 3.34
CA ASP A 272 -1.42 15.62 4.45
C ASP A 272 -2.76 15.07 3.96
N ALA A 273 -3.03 13.79 4.23
CA ALA A 273 -4.29 13.13 3.89
C ALA A 273 -5.51 13.74 4.59
N ALA A 274 -5.34 14.43 5.73
CA ALA A 274 -6.45 15.07 6.43
C ALA A 274 -7.09 16.19 5.61
N GLU A 275 -6.35 16.83 4.70
CA GLU A 275 -6.89 17.86 3.81
C GLU A 275 -7.97 17.31 2.84
N LEU A 276 -8.00 15.99 2.63
CA LEU A 276 -8.97 15.33 1.76
C LEU A 276 -10.28 14.99 2.46
N LYS A 277 -10.36 15.22 3.78
CA LYS A 277 -11.54 14.96 4.61
C LYS A 277 -12.08 13.53 4.42
N LEU A 278 -11.17 12.54 4.45
CA LEU A 278 -11.50 11.16 4.13
C LEU A 278 -12.58 10.57 5.04
N GLU A 279 -12.60 10.93 6.33
CA GLU A 279 -13.61 10.44 7.27
C GLU A 279 -15.04 10.88 6.89
N GLU A 280 -15.19 12.12 6.40
CA GLU A 280 -16.48 12.65 5.97
C GLU A 280 -16.98 11.98 4.68
N ARG A 281 -16.07 11.53 3.83
CA ARG A 281 -16.36 11.00 2.48
C ARG A 281 -16.43 9.49 2.41
N LEU A 282 -15.57 8.79 3.14
CA LEU A 282 -15.41 7.33 3.07
C LEU A 282 -16.00 6.61 4.27
N GLY A 283 -16.32 7.34 5.36
CA GLY A 283 -16.81 6.78 6.61
C GLY A 283 -15.74 6.79 7.71
N LYS A 284 -16.17 7.13 8.91
CA LYS A 284 -15.31 7.37 10.08
C LYS A 284 -14.48 6.16 10.50
N HIS A 285 -15.06 4.96 10.38
CA HIS A 285 -14.42 3.75 10.91
C HIS A 285 -13.45 3.10 9.93
N VAL A 286 -13.53 3.47 8.64
CA VAL A 286 -12.77 2.79 7.57
C VAL A 286 -11.83 3.71 6.79
N ALA A 287 -12.03 5.02 6.87
CA ALA A 287 -11.24 6.02 6.11
C ALA A 287 -9.73 5.87 6.27
N GLU A 288 -9.28 5.50 7.47
CA GLU A 288 -7.86 5.26 7.77
C GLU A 288 -7.23 4.27 6.79
N PHE A 289 -7.93 3.18 6.47
CA PHE A 289 -7.39 2.12 5.62
C PHE A 289 -7.31 2.51 4.15
N PHE A 290 -8.10 3.49 3.71
CA PHE A 290 -8.08 4.01 2.35
C PHE A 290 -7.02 5.09 2.11
N ASN A 291 -6.29 5.54 3.14
CA ASN A 291 -5.23 6.54 2.97
C ASN A 291 -4.25 6.18 1.83
N SER A 292 -3.73 4.95 1.81
CA SER A 292 -2.77 4.51 0.80
C SER A 292 -3.39 4.46 -0.60
N VAL A 293 -4.65 4.02 -0.73
CA VAL A 293 -5.37 3.95 -2.02
C VAL A 293 -5.46 5.33 -2.66
N VAL A 294 -5.73 6.35 -1.83
CA VAL A 294 -5.88 7.74 -2.29
C VAL A 294 -4.53 8.43 -2.48
N MET A 295 -3.59 8.21 -1.56
CA MET A 295 -2.35 9.01 -1.51
C MET A 295 -1.27 8.53 -2.50
N ILE A 296 -1.21 7.25 -2.89
CA ILE A 296 -0.24 6.78 -3.89
C ILE A 296 -0.43 7.48 -5.25
N PRO A 297 -1.64 7.59 -5.82
CA PRO A 297 -1.83 8.34 -7.06
C PRO A 297 -1.52 9.84 -6.93
N ILE A 298 -1.68 10.41 -5.75
CA ILE A 298 -1.43 11.82 -5.49
C ILE A 298 0.07 12.10 -5.37
N GLU A 299 0.82 11.34 -4.56
CA GLU A 299 2.25 11.54 -4.43
C GLU A 299 2.99 11.24 -5.76
N ARG A 300 2.54 10.20 -6.48
CA ARG A 300 3.03 9.92 -7.84
C ARG A 300 2.78 11.09 -8.79
N TYR A 301 1.65 11.79 -8.64
CA TYR A 301 1.35 12.99 -9.43
C TYR A 301 2.36 14.12 -9.16
N TYR A 302 2.74 14.35 -7.89
CA TYR A 302 3.80 15.32 -7.55
C TYR A 302 5.12 14.97 -8.24
N VAL A 303 5.51 13.70 -8.20
CA VAL A 303 6.75 13.24 -8.83
C VAL A 303 6.66 13.29 -10.36
N SER A 304 5.48 13.05 -10.95
CA SER A 304 5.29 13.18 -12.41
C SER A 304 5.43 14.62 -12.88
N VAL A 305 4.85 15.58 -12.14
CA VAL A 305 5.02 17.02 -12.46
C VAL A 305 6.48 17.43 -12.31
N MET A 306 7.22 16.85 -11.36
CA MET A 306 8.66 17.09 -11.24
C MET A 306 9.44 16.49 -12.43
N ALA A 307 9.02 15.33 -12.96
CA ALA A 307 9.60 14.76 -14.17
C ALA A 307 9.46 15.69 -15.38
N ASP A 308 8.24 16.23 -15.59
CA ASP A 308 7.96 17.18 -16.67
C ASP A 308 8.80 18.46 -16.55
N GLU A 309 9.03 18.97 -15.34
CA GLU A 309 9.85 20.17 -15.08
C GLU A 309 11.36 19.90 -15.31
N ARG A 310 11.80 18.64 -15.24
CA ARG A 310 13.20 18.24 -15.47
C ARG A 310 13.52 18.00 -16.96
N GLY A 311 12.54 17.73 -17.78
CA GLY A 311 12.67 17.46 -19.24
C GLY A 311 12.97 15.99 -19.51
#